data_90629fc26f2c9e52f0c81fbc0841b3dd
#
_entry.id   90629fc26f2c9e52f0c81fbc0841b3dd
#
_cell.length_a   1.000
_cell.length_b   1.000
_cell.length_c   1.000
_cell.angle_alpha   90.00
_cell.angle_beta   90.00
_cell.angle_gamma   90.00
#
_symmetry.space_group_name_H-M   'P 1'
#
loop_
_entity.id
_entity.type
_entity.pdbx_description
1 polymer ?
#
loop_
_entity_poly.entity_id
_entity_poly.type
_entity_poly.pdbx_seq_one_letter_code
_entity_poly.pdbx_strand_id
1 'polypeptide(L)'
;MELNRYSKRLTQDPTQPASQAMLYGIGLTDEDMQKAQVGIVSTGYEGNTCNMHLNDLAVHVRKGVWDADLVGLIFHTIGVSDGISNGTEGMRYSLVSREIIADSIEAVTGAHYYDGLITVVGCDKNMPGALMAMGRLNRPSLMVYGGSIASGCYKGKKLNIVSSFEALGEKFAGNISDEDYKGIIKNSCPGAGACGGMYTANTMSSAIEALGMSLPYSSSNPAVGPDKTAECARVGKAVRKLLELDLKPRDILFKKSFENAIRLIIVLGGSTNAVMHLIAIAKSVGIELTLRDFQELSDRTPLLADLKPSGQYLMEDLHEAGGVPAVMKFMLDNDMLHGDCMTVTGHTIAENLANVEAIKPETKLLRSLSDPIKETGHLQMLFGNLAEEGSVAKITGKEGERFEGKAIVFDDEFSAMTGIRNGAVKAGHVIVIRYEGPKGAPGMPEMLKPTAAIMGAGLGKSVALITDGRFSGGSHGFVVGHVTPEAQAGGAIALVKDGDDIIIDAKDNIITLAISDEEMKQRREAWKAPELKVTAGVLKKYAKTVSSASEGCVTDN
;
A
#
# COMPACT_ATOMS: atom_id res chain seq x y z
N MET A 1 -4.37 -37.42 1.38
CA MET A 1 -4.81 -36.52 0.29
C MET A 1 -3.60 -36.20 -0.56
N GLU A 2 -3.73 -36.19 -1.88
CA GLU A 2 -2.61 -35.88 -2.77
C GLU A 2 -2.29 -34.39 -2.72
N LEU A 3 -1.07 -34.01 -2.29
CA LEU A 3 -0.67 -32.61 -2.12
C LEU A 3 -0.07 -32.01 -3.41
N ASN A 4 0.60 -32.85 -4.22
CA ASN A 4 1.25 -32.44 -5.47
C ASN A 4 0.30 -32.46 -6.69
N ARG A 5 -0.84 -31.80 -6.54
CA ARG A 5 -1.94 -31.80 -7.54
C ARG A 5 -1.54 -31.21 -8.89
N TYR A 6 -0.67 -30.22 -8.88
CA TYR A 6 -0.19 -29.54 -10.08
C TYR A 6 1.20 -30.04 -10.48
N SER A 7 2.16 -30.06 -9.54
CA SER A 7 3.57 -30.37 -9.84
C SER A 7 3.78 -31.80 -10.37
N LYS A 8 2.91 -32.77 -10.01
CA LYS A 8 2.97 -34.13 -10.57
C LYS A 8 2.93 -34.17 -12.10
N ARG A 9 2.37 -33.13 -12.74
CA ARG A 9 2.40 -32.97 -14.20
C ARG A 9 3.82 -32.93 -14.74
N LEU A 10 4.75 -32.32 -14.01
CA LEU A 10 6.16 -32.24 -14.40
C LEU A 10 7.01 -33.39 -13.81
N THR A 11 6.69 -33.77 -12.55
CA THR A 11 7.54 -34.72 -11.79
C THR A 11 7.25 -36.17 -12.07
N GLN A 12 6.02 -36.53 -12.48
CA GLN A 12 5.56 -37.92 -12.54
C GLN A 12 4.99 -38.33 -13.91
N ASP A 13 4.62 -37.38 -14.78
CA ASP A 13 4.12 -37.68 -16.12
C ASP A 13 5.26 -38.21 -17.00
N PRO A 14 5.18 -39.49 -17.49
CA PRO A 14 6.24 -40.09 -18.30
C PRO A 14 6.46 -39.36 -19.64
N THR A 15 5.55 -38.50 -20.05
CA THR A 15 5.68 -37.68 -21.26
C THR A 15 6.48 -36.40 -21.04
N GLN A 16 6.98 -36.15 -19.81
CA GLN A 16 7.74 -34.96 -19.41
C GLN A 16 9.21 -35.30 -18.99
N PRO A 17 10.00 -36.06 -19.78
CA PRO A 17 11.34 -36.45 -19.38
C PRO A 17 12.31 -35.26 -19.26
N ALA A 18 12.11 -34.19 -20.02
CA ALA A 18 12.96 -33.01 -19.97
C ALA A 18 12.78 -32.27 -18.64
N SER A 19 11.54 -32.07 -18.16
CA SER A 19 11.24 -31.46 -16.87
C SER A 19 11.86 -32.27 -15.73
N GLN A 20 11.70 -33.60 -15.76
CA GLN A 20 12.27 -34.49 -14.76
C GLN A 20 13.80 -34.43 -14.75
N ALA A 21 14.44 -34.44 -15.92
CA ALA A 21 15.90 -34.35 -16.02
C ALA A 21 16.42 -33.00 -15.42
N MET A 22 15.73 -31.89 -15.66
CA MET A 22 16.10 -30.60 -15.07
C MET A 22 15.90 -30.57 -13.55
N LEU A 23 14.83 -31.19 -13.04
CA LEU A 23 14.55 -31.29 -11.60
C LEU A 23 15.58 -32.16 -10.88
N TYR A 24 15.97 -33.31 -11.46
CA TYR A 24 17.12 -34.07 -10.96
C TYR A 24 18.43 -33.28 -11.03
N GLY A 25 18.62 -32.49 -12.08
CA GLY A 25 19.79 -31.64 -12.27
C GLY A 25 19.99 -30.56 -11.19
N ILE A 26 18.91 -30.14 -10.53
CA ILE A 26 18.99 -29.22 -9.36
C ILE A 26 19.10 -29.98 -8.03
N GLY A 27 19.22 -31.29 -8.06
CA GLY A 27 19.49 -32.13 -6.89
C GLY A 27 18.26 -32.76 -6.23
N LEU A 28 17.06 -32.73 -6.86
CA LEU A 28 15.90 -33.44 -6.32
C LEU A 28 16.10 -34.97 -6.45
N THR A 29 15.66 -35.70 -5.45
CA THR A 29 15.67 -37.16 -5.41
C THR A 29 14.34 -37.75 -5.92
N ASP A 30 14.30 -39.07 -6.14
CA ASP A 30 13.06 -39.78 -6.48
C ASP A 30 11.96 -39.56 -5.43
N GLU A 31 12.34 -39.46 -4.15
CA GLU A 31 11.41 -39.14 -3.06
C GLU A 31 10.87 -37.73 -3.18
N ASP A 32 11.73 -36.74 -3.48
CA ASP A 32 11.33 -35.33 -3.62
C ASP A 32 10.40 -35.12 -4.82
N MET A 33 10.57 -35.94 -5.88
CA MET A 33 9.67 -35.90 -7.05
C MET A 33 8.23 -36.35 -6.72
N GLN A 34 8.01 -36.97 -5.58
CA GLN A 34 6.67 -37.36 -5.10
C GLN A 34 6.04 -36.31 -4.20
N LYS A 35 6.81 -35.31 -3.72
CA LYS A 35 6.34 -34.25 -2.83
C LYS A 35 5.73 -33.06 -3.58
N ALA A 36 4.85 -32.31 -2.91
CA ALA A 36 4.33 -31.08 -3.46
C ALA A 36 5.43 -30.02 -3.53
N GLN A 37 5.46 -29.27 -4.64
CA GLN A 37 6.41 -28.19 -4.88
C GLN A 37 5.79 -26.84 -4.53
N VAL A 38 6.49 -26.05 -3.72
CA VAL A 38 6.10 -24.72 -3.26
C VAL A 38 7.06 -23.68 -3.84
N GLY A 39 6.54 -22.78 -4.66
CA GLY A 39 7.28 -21.61 -5.12
C GLY A 39 7.45 -20.62 -3.97
N ILE A 40 8.68 -20.17 -3.74
CA ILE A 40 9.00 -19.14 -2.75
C ILE A 40 9.54 -17.93 -3.53
N VAL A 41 8.72 -16.90 -3.69
CA VAL A 41 9.14 -15.71 -4.43
C VAL A 41 9.64 -14.63 -3.49
N SER A 42 10.81 -14.05 -3.79
CA SER A 42 11.37 -12.92 -3.08
C SER A 42 11.48 -11.70 -3.98
N THR A 43 11.14 -10.53 -3.43
CA THR A 43 11.44 -9.21 -4.03
C THR A 43 12.78 -8.65 -3.52
N GLY A 44 13.64 -9.50 -2.97
CA GLY A 44 14.91 -9.13 -2.35
C GLY A 44 15.94 -8.62 -3.35
N TYR A 45 16.55 -7.48 -3.04
CA TYR A 45 17.74 -6.94 -3.69
C TYR A 45 18.43 -5.89 -2.79
N GLU A 46 19.71 -5.58 -3.04
CA GLU A 46 20.56 -4.80 -2.13
C GLU A 46 20.30 -3.28 -2.14
N GLY A 47 19.60 -2.77 -3.13
CA GLY A 47 19.49 -1.34 -3.43
C GLY A 47 18.63 -0.50 -2.48
N ASN A 48 17.95 -1.10 -1.48
CA ASN A 48 17.14 -0.36 -0.50
C ASN A 48 16.91 -1.15 0.80
N THR A 49 16.56 -0.44 1.85
CA THR A 49 16.34 -1.02 3.18
C THR A 49 15.14 -1.95 3.25
N CYS A 50 14.09 -1.69 2.45
CA CYS A 50 12.87 -2.49 2.49
C CYS A 50 13.08 -3.92 1.99
N ASN A 51 14.05 -4.13 1.08
CA ASN A 51 14.22 -5.38 0.34
C ASN A 51 15.56 -6.08 0.60
N MET A 52 16.57 -5.41 1.18
CA MET A 52 17.94 -5.92 1.27
C MET A 52 18.08 -7.25 2.03
N HIS A 53 17.16 -7.54 2.96
CA HIS A 53 17.20 -8.74 3.82
C HIS A 53 16.23 -9.85 3.37
N LEU A 54 15.39 -9.61 2.36
CA LEU A 54 14.31 -10.54 2.00
C LEU A 54 14.83 -11.86 1.44
N ASN A 55 16.00 -11.85 0.80
CA ASN A 55 16.60 -13.10 0.30
C ASN A 55 17.04 -14.00 1.45
N ASP A 56 17.54 -13.45 2.55
CA ASP A 56 17.89 -14.21 3.75
C ASP A 56 16.62 -14.78 4.40
N LEU A 57 15.54 -13.99 4.49
CA LEU A 57 14.25 -14.48 4.97
C LEU A 57 13.70 -15.61 4.06
N ALA A 58 13.85 -15.49 2.73
CA ALA A 58 13.43 -16.54 1.80
C ALA A 58 14.19 -17.86 2.03
N VAL A 59 15.47 -17.83 2.43
CA VAL A 59 16.24 -19.01 2.82
C VAL A 59 15.65 -19.65 4.08
N HIS A 60 15.28 -18.86 5.09
CA HIS A 60 14.61 -19.37 6.30
C HIS A 60 13.24 -19.96 5.99
N VAL A 61 12.45 -19.31 5.11
CA VAL A 61 11.16 -19.84 4.63
C VAL A 61 11.35 -21.16 3.91
N ARG A 62 12.34 -21.25 2.99
CA ARG A 62 12.66 -22.51 2.28
C ARG A 62 12.98 -23.64 3.25
N LYS A 63 13.80 -23.35 4.27
CA LYS A 63 14.09 -24.36 5.30
C LYS A 63 12.81 -24.84 5.99
N GLY A 64 11.92 -23.93 6.40
CA GLY A 64 10.64 -24.30 7.00
C GLY A 64 9.74 -25.14 6.08
N VAL A 65 9.77 -24.88 4.76
CA VAL A 65 9.04 -25.68 3.76
C VAL A 65 9.60 -27.12 3.68
N TRP A 66 10.94 -27.26 3.62
CA TRP A 66 11.59 -28.58 3.63
C TRP A 66 11.35 -29.32 4.96
N ASP A 67 11.40 -28.63 6.10
CA ASP A 67 11.10 -29.21 7.42
C ASP A 67 9.62 -29.70 7.53
N ALA A 68 8.73 -29.16 6.66
CA ALA A 68 7.33 -29.58 6.54
C ALA A 68 7.10 -30.69 5.50
N ASP A 69 8.16 -31.37 5.03
CA ASP A 69 8.11 -32.46 4.03
C ASP A 69 7.48 -31.99 2.69
N LEU A 70 7.89 -30.82 2.22
CA LEU A 70 7.54 -30.23 0.93
C LEU A 70 8.83 -29.81 0.21
N VAL A 71 8.78 -29.59 -1.10
CA VAL A 71 9.90 -29.09 -1.88
C VAL A 71 9.77 -27.57 -2.06
N GLY A 72 10.61 -26.80 -1.38
CA GLY A 72 10.65 -25.34 -1.48
C GLY A 72 11.67 -24.86 -2.52
N LEU A 73 11.21 -24.12 -3.54
CA LEU A 73 12.03 -23.60 -4.63
C LEU A 73 11.94 -22.07 -4.68
N ILE A 74 13.09 -21.40 -4.45
CA ILE A 74 13.16 -19.94 -4.45
C ILE A 74 13.28 -19.44 -5.89
N PHE A 75 12.48 -18.43 -6.21
CA PHE A 75 12.65 -17.59 -7.39
C PHE A 75 12.47 -16.11 -7.04
N HIS A 76 12.79 -15.23 -7.96
CA HIS A 76 12.79 -13.79 -7.69
C HIS A 76 11.90 -13.03 -8.67
N THR A 77 11.33 -11.94 -8.18
CA THR A 77 10.72 -10.89 -8.99
C THR A 77 11.30 -9.54 -8.59
N ILE A 78 10.96 -8.51 -9.36
CA ILE A 78 11.46 -7.16 -9.10
C ILE A 78 10.88 -6.58 -7.80
N GLY A 79 11.58 -5.58 -7.26
CA GLY A 79 11.06 -4.69 -6.23
C GLY A 79 11.50 -3.26 -6.55
N VAL A 80 10.62 -2.29 -6.38
CA VAL A 80 10.95 -0.86 -6.52
C VAL A 80 10.73 -0.19 -5.16
N SER A 81 11.67 0.66 -4.76
CA SER A 81 11.57 1.40 -3.50
C SER A 81 11.00 2.78 -3.73
N ASP A 82 9.85 3.04 -3.13
CA ASP A 82 9.23 4.36 -3.12
C ASP A 82 10.13 5.39 -2.40
N GLY A 83 10.80 4.99 -1.33
CA GLY A 83 11.73 5.86 -0.59
C GLY A 83 12.94 6.33 -1.41
N ILE A 84 13.45 5.49 -2.32
CA ILE A 84 14.58 5.85 -3.23
C ILE A 84 14.10 6.74 -4.38
N SER A 85 12.93 6.45 -4.94
CA SER A 85 12.47 7.09 -6.17
C SER A 85 11.62 8.34 -5.94
N ASN A 86 11.12 8.57 -4.71
CA ASN A 86 10.22 9.69 -4.39
C ASN A 86 10.81 11.05 -4.77
N GLY A 87 9.97 11.88 -5.42
CA GLY A 87 10.35 13.21 -5.87
C GLY A 87 11.32 13.23 -7.07
N THR A 88 11.42 12.13 -7.81
CA THR A 88 12.15 12.03 -9.09
C THR A 88 11.24 11.38 -10.15
N GLU A 89 11.65 11.44 -11.41
CA GLU A 89 10.95 10.76 -12.51
C GLU A 89 10.95 9.23 -12.33
N GLY A 90 11.86 8.69 -11.54
CA GLY A 90 11.91 7.27 -11.17
C GLY A 90 10.67 6.79 -10.43
N MET A 91 9.94 7.70 -9.77
CA MET A 91 8.71 7.37 -9.03
C MET A 91 7.60 6.82 -9.93
N ARG A 92 7.61 7.12 -11.23
CA ARG A 92 6.68 6.54 -12.22
C ARG A 92 6.77 5.02 -12.31
N TYR A 93 7.93 4.43 -12.01
CA TYR A 93 8.11 2.97 -12.05
C TYR A 93 7.56 2.25 -10.81
N SER A 94 7.27 2.99 -9.74
CA SER A 94 6.77 2.39 -8.47
C SER A 94 5.45 1.65 -8.68
N LEU A 95 4.37 2.32 -9.10
CA LEU A 95 3.07 1.65 -9.26
C LEU A 95 3.08 0.65 -10.43
N VAL A 96 3.81 0.94 -11.50
CA VAL A 96 3.99 0.02 -12.63
C VAL A 96 4.62 -1.30 -12.18
N SER A 97 5.53 -1.27 -11.20
CA SER A 97 6.15 -2.49 -10.67
C SER A 97 5.15 -3.44 -10.02
N ARG A 98 4.01 -2.95 -9.48
CA ARG A 98 2.94 -3.77 -8.92
C ARG A 98 2.40 -4.78 -9.94
N GLU A 99 2.12 -4.31 -11.15
CA GLU A 99 1.61 -5.14 -12.24
C GLU A 99 2.66 -6.14 -12.71
N ILE A 100 3.92 -5.69 -12.89
CA ILE A 100 5.02 -6.56 -13.31
C ILE A 100 5.28 -7.65 -12.26
N ILE A 101 5.21 -7.32 -10.97
CA ILE A 101 5.34 -8.29 -9.88
C ILE A 101 4.23 -9.34 -9.99
N ALA A 102 2.98 -8.90 -10.14
CA ALA A 102 1.84 -9.81 -10.29
C ALA A 102 2.02 -10.74 -11.50
N ASP A 103 2.30 -10.19 -12.67
CA ASP A 103 2.47 -10.92 -13.93
C ASP A 103 3.65 -11.92 -13.86
N SER A 104 4.80 -11.50 -13.30
CA SER A 104 5.98 -12.36 -13.22
C SER A 104 5.80 -13.53 -12.24
N ILE A 105 5.15 -13.30 -11.10
CA ILE A 105 4.82 -14.37 -10.14
C ILE A 105 3.85 -15.37 -10.76
N GLU A 106 2.81 -14.88 -11.42
CA GLU A 106 1.84 -15.69 -12.14
C GLU A 106 2.51 -16.54 -13.23
N ALA A 107 3.35 -15.92 -14.06
CA ALA A 107 4.06 -16.58 -15.14
C ALA A 107 4.96 -17.73 -14.65
N VAL A 108 5.79 -17.49 -13.63
CA VAL A 108 6.69 -18.51 -13.09
C VAL A 108 5.90 -19.61 -12.39
N THR A 109 4.98 -19.26 -11.50
CA THR A 109 4.18 -20.24 -10.74
C THR A 109 3.32 -21.10 -11.66
N GLY A 110 2.72 -20.50 -12.68
CA GLY A 110 1.93 -21.21 -13.70
C GLY A 110 2.78 -22.17 -14.54
N ALA A 111 3.90 -21.68 -15.09
CA ALA A 111 4.78 -22.45 -15.95
C ALA A 111 5.46 -23.64 -15.23
N HIS A 112 5.83 -23.45 -13.96
CA HIS A 112 6.47 -24.49 -13.13
C HIS A 112 5.48 -25.38 -12.39
N TYR A 113 4.19 -25.16 -12.52
CA TYR A 113 3.14 -25.99 -11.89
C TYR A 113 3.31 -26.12 -10.37
N TYR A 114 3.79 -25.08 -9.67
CA TYR A 114 3.88 -25.13 -8.22
C TYR A 114 2.52 -25.34 -7.57
N ASP A 115 2.46 -26.24 -6.59
CA ASP A 115 1.24 -26.59 -5.86
C ASP A 115 0.82 -25.52 -4.87
N GLY A 116 1.79 -24.82 -4.31
CA GLY A 116 1.61 -23.70 -3.39
C GLY A 116 2.57 -22.56 -3.67
N LEU A 117 2.28 -21.40 -3.09
CA LEU A 117 3.08 -20.18 -3.26
C LEU A 117 3.29 -19.48 -1.92
N ILE A 118 4.53 -19.10 -1.63
CA ILE A 118 4.88 -18.22 -0.53
C ILE A 118 5.56 -16.99 -1.10
N THR A 119 5.10 -15.79 -0.74
CA THR A 119 5.75 -14.53 -1.14
C THR A 119 6.47 -13.90 0.04
N VAL A 120 7.73 -13.48 -0.16
CA VAL A 120 8.56 -12.78 0.81
C VAL A 120 8.81 -11.38 0.25
N VAL A 121 8.09 -10.40 0.77
CA VAL A 121 7.94 -9.08 0.16
C VAL A 121 8.08 -7.95 1.18
N GLY A 122 8.52 -6.77 0.75
CA GLY A 122 8.86 -5.68 1.65
C GLY A 122 8.19 -4.34 1.37
N CYS A 123 8.41 -3.73 0.21
CA CYS A 123 8.02 -2.36 -0.07
C CYS A 123 6.56 -2.23 -0.52
N ASP A 124 6.09 -0.99 -0.63
CA ASP A 124 4.70 -0.54 -0.83
C ASP A 124 3.93 -1.30 -1.93
N LYS A 125 4.53 -1.49 -3.10
CA LYS A 125 3.89 -2.10 -4.28
C LYS A 125 4.15 -3.60 -4.40
N ASN A 126 5.15 -4.09 -3.63
CA ASN A 126 5.51 -5.52 -3.64
C ASN A 126 4.36 -6.37 -3.10
N MET A 127 3.77 -5.95 -1.98
CA MET A 127 2.71 -6.68 -1.30
C MET A 127 1.41 -6.75 -2.13
N PRO A 128 0.84 -5.63 -2.61
CA PRO A 128 -0.37 -5.73 -3.42
C PRO A 128 -0.14 -6.48 -4.73
N GLY A 129 1.02 -6.31 -5.40
CA GLY A 129 1.35 -7.09 -6.61
C GLY A 129 1.41 -8.59 -6.35
N ALA A 130 2.05 -9.00 -5.25
CA ALA A 130 2.12 -10.41 -4.85
C ALA A 130 0.73 -10.98 -4.52
N LEU A 131 -0.11 -10.22 -3.80
CA LEU A 131 -1.45 -10.69 -3.47
C LEU A 131 -2.38 -10.77 -4.69
N MET A 132 -2.25 -9.83 -5.65
CA MET A 132 -2.94 -9.94 -6.95
C MET A 132 -2.57 -11.25 -7.67
N ALA A 133 -1.28 -11.61 -7.73
CA ALA A 133 -0.84 -12.88 -8.31
C ALA A 133 -1.45 -14.09 -7.59
N MET A 134 -1.46 -14.09 -6.26
CA MET A 134 -2.10 -15.15 -5.47
C MET A 134 -3.59 -15.29 -5.81
N GLY A 135 -4.30 -14.15 -5.92
CA GLY A 135 -5.71 -14.11 -6.29
C GLY A 135 -5.99 -14.69 -7.68
N ARG A 136 -5.16 -14.30 -8.68
CA ARG A 136 -5.27 -14.79 -10.07
C ARG A 136 -4.99 -16.28 -10.16
N LEU A 137 -3.89 -16.75 -9.57
CA LEU A 137 -3.47 -18.16 -9.56
C LEU A 137 -4.43 -19.06 -8.79
N ASN A 138 -5.00 -18.57 -7.71
CA ASN A 138 -5.90 -19.29 -6.81
C ASN A 138 -5.36 -20.68 -6.39
N ARG A 139 -4.10 -20.71 -5.94
CA ARG A 139 -3.43 -21.87 -5.36
C ARG A 139 -3.17 -21.64 -3.88
N PRO A 140 -3.09 -22.70 -3.03
CA PRO A 140 -2.72 -22.53 -1.63
C PRO A 140 -1.53 -21.62 -1.46
N SER A 141 -1.71 -20.47 -0.79
CA SER A 141 -0.66 -19.45 -0.72
C SER A 141 -0.77 -18.57 0.50
N LEU A 142 0.36 -18.01 0.93
CA LEU A 142 0.43 -17.05 2.02
C LEU A 142 1.59 -16.07 1.81
N MET A 143 1.51 -14.92 2.47
CA MET A 143 2.50 -13.86 2.40
C MET A 143 3.32 -13.78 3.70
N VAL A 144 4.62 -13.53 3.56
CA VAL A 144 5.53 -13.10 4.62
C VAL A 144 5.93 -11.66 4.33
N TYR A 145 5.58 -10.76 5.21
CA TYR A 145 6.06 -9.38 5.15
C TYR A 145 7.48 -9.30 5.73
N GLY A 146 8.36 -8.56 5.06
CA GLY A 146 9.75 -8.39 5.50
C GLY A 146 9.93 -7.65 6.83
N GLY A 147 8.88 -7.00 7.32
CA GLY A 147 8.89 -6.31 8.60
C GLY A 147 9.25 -4.82 8.51
N SER A 148 8.93 -4.09 9.58
CA SER A 148 9.22 -2.67 9.72
C SER A 148 10.67 -2.43 10.13
N ILE A 149 11.25 -1.31 9.64
CA ILE A 149 12.58 -0.84 10.06
C ILE A 149 12.53 -0.32 11.50
N ALA A 150 13.62 -0.49 12.24
CA ALA A 150 13.79 0.14 13.54
C ALA A 150 13.83 1.68 13.41
N SER A 151 13.48 2.41 14.47
CA SER A 151 13.64 3.86 14.48
C SER A 151 15.11 4.25 14.43
N GLY A 152 15.41 5.30 13.67
CA GLY A 152 16.70 5.98 13.74
C GLY A 152 16.80 6.85 14.99
N CYS A 153 18.02 7.35 15.27
CA CYS A 153 18.22 8.26 16.37
C CYS A 153 19.30 9.31 16.04
N TYR A 154 19.01 10.58 16.29
CA TYR A 154 19.98 11.66 16.22
C TYR A 154 19.76 12.64 17.37
N LYS A 155 20.82 12.92 18.14
CA LYS A 155 20.78 13.79 19.33
C LYS A 155 19.61 13.46 20.29
N GLY A 156 19.35 12.15 20.53
CA GLY A 156 18.31 11.68 21.43
C GLY A 156 16.87 11.73 20.87
N LYS A 157 16.68 12.14 19.61
CA LYS A 157 15.36 12.15 18.94
C LYS A 157 15.19 10.91 18.09
N LYS A 158 14.06 10.20 18.22
CA LYS A 158 13.67 9.11 17.32
C LYS A 158 13.42 9.67 15.91
N LEU A 159 13.93 8.99 14.90
CA LEU A 159 13.83 9.35 13.48
C LEU A 159 13.19 8.23 12.66
N ASN A 160 12.68 8.61 11.50
CA ASN A 160 12.21 7.73 10.44
C ASN A 160 12.45 8.39 9.08
N ILE A 161 12.09 7.73 7.98
CA ILE A 161 12.32 8.24 6.62
C ILE A 161 11.69 9.63 6.38
N VAL A 162 10.52 9.92 6.98
CA VAL A 162 9.84 11.22 6.83
C VAL A 162 10.62 12.33 7.53
N SER A 163 11.36 12.02 8.60
CA SER A 163 12.23 12.99 9.28
C SER A 163 13.29 13.60 8.35
N SER A 164 13.69 12.89 7.29
CA SER A 164 14.61 13.43 6.27
C SER A 164 13.95 14.53 5.43
N PHE A 165 12.66 14.40 5.11
CA PHE A 165 11.90 15.43 4.37
C PHE A 165 11.53 16.60 5.26
N GLU A 166 11.19 16.36 6.52
CA GLU A 166 10.97 17.41 7.53
C GLU A 166 12.24 18.25 7.72
N ALA A 167 13.40 17.57 7.86
CA ALA A 167 14.70 18.24 7.98
C ALA A 167 15.06 19.06 6.74
N LEU A 168 14.64 18.63 5.54
CA LEU A 168 14.83 19.43 4.32
C LEU A 168 14.01 20.73 4.38
N GLY A 169 12.78 20.66 4.86
CA GLY A 169 11.94 21.86 5.10
C GLY A 169 12.57 22.81 6.10
N GLU A 170 13.02 22.31 7.25
CA GLU A 170 13.70 23.08 8.29
C GLU A 170 15.00 23.74 7.78
N LYS A 171 15.76 23.02 6.93
CA LYS A 171 16.95 23.57 6.30
C LYS A 171 16.62 24.73 5.35
N PHE A 172 15.59 24.59 4.52
CA PHE A 172 15.14 25.66 3.64
C PHE A 172 14.64 26.90 4.41
N ALA A 173 14.01 26.67 5.56
CA ALA A 173 13.58 27.73 6.48
C ALA A 173 14.75 28.35 7.29
N GLY A 174 15.96 27.78 7.21
CA GLY A 174 17.12 28.25 7.97
C GLY A 174 17.11 27.89 9.46
N ASN A 175 16.28 26.92 9.86
CA ASN A 175 16.06 26.54 11.26
C ASN A 175 17.04 25.49 11.78
N ILE A 176 17.77 24.80 10.89
CA ILE A 176 18.79 23.79 11.28
C ILE A 176 20.10 24.01 10.52
N SER A 177 21.22 23.60 11.14
CA SER A 177 22.55 23.64 10.54
C SER A 177 22.71 22.57 9.45
N ASP A 178 23.72 22.76 8.59
CA ASP A 178 24.11 21.74 7.60
C ASP A 178 24.58 20.43 8.27
N GLU A 179 25.21 20.53 9.43
CA GLU A 179 25.65 19.39 10.23
C GLU A 179 24.44 18.59 10.74
N ASP A 180 23.45 19.27 11.34
CA ASP A 180 22.25 18.64 11.85
C ASP A 180 21.42 18.02 10.72
N TYR A 181 21.25 18.73 9.59
CA TYR A 181 20.61 18.19 8.41
C TYR A 181 21.26 16.87 7.94
N LYS A 182 22.58 16.88 7.79
CA LYS A 182 23.33 15.68 7.39
C LYS A 182 23.28 14.56 8.44
N GLY A 183 23.29 14.94 9.73
CA GLY A 183 23.14 14.01 10.85
C GLY A 183 21.79 13.29 10.84
N ILE A 184 20.68 14.03 10.64
CA ILE A 184 19.33 13.46 10.54
C ILE A 184 19.25 12.50 9.36
N ILE A 185 19.69 12.89 8.16
CA ILE A 185 19.63 12.02 6.97
C ILE A 185 20.38 10.71 7.20
N LYS A 186 21.59 10.76 7.72
CA LYS A 186 22.44 9.57 7.94
C LYS A 186 21.86 8.57 8.94
N ASN A 187 21.01 9.05 9.85
CA ASN A 187 20.49 8.25 10.95
C ASN A 187 18.98 7.96 10.83
N SER A 188 18.30 8.37 9.76
CA SER A 188 16.86 8.15 9.59
C SER A 188 16.46 6.71 9.24
N CYS A 189 17.38 5.95 8.60
CA CYS A 189 17.13 4.58 8.15
C CYS A 189 18.28 3.67 8.60
N PRO A 190 18.23 3.09 9.81
CA PRO A 190 19.39 2.45 10.43
C PRO A 190 19.66 1.00 9.99
N GLY A 191 18.98 0.48 8.96
CA GLY A 191 19.19 -0.90 8.51
C GLY A 191 18.04 -1.46 7.70
N ALA A 192 17.81 -2.78 7.82
CA ALA A 192 16.80 -3.49 7.07
C ALA A 192 15.38 -3.22 7.59
N GLY A 193 14.43 -3.25 6.68
CA GLY A 193 13.00 -3.13 6.94
C GLY A 193 12.32 -2.03 6.12
N ALA A 194 11.01 -2.13 6.00
CA ALA A 194 10.17 -1.09 5.40
C ALA A 194 9.93 0.05 6.41
N CYS A 195 9.34 1.15 5.93
CA CYS A 195 9.13 2.37 6.73
C CYS A 195 8.60 2.10 8.15
N GLY A 196 9.11 2.86 9.15
CA GLY A 196 8.75 2.65 10.56
C GLY A 196 7.38 3.19 10.98
N GLY A 197 6.71 4.03 10.18
CA GLY A 197 5.37 4.56 10.48
C GLY A 197 4.26 3.80 9.74
N MET A 198 3.00 4.18 10.01
CA MET A 198 1.81 3.65 9.31
C MET A 198 1.68 4.29 7.91
N TYR A 199 2.76 4.22 7.14
CA TYR A 199 2.82 4.59 5.74
C TYR A 199 2.30 3.44 4.87
N THR A 200 2.42 3.53 3.54
CA THR A 200 1.78 2.57 2.64
C THR A 200 2.22 1.12 2.86
N ALA A 201 3.51 0.84 3.11
CA ALA A 201 4.00 -0.51 3.34
C ALA A 201 3.34 -1.15 4.57
N ASN A 202 3.35 -0.47 5.72
CA ASN A 202 2.75 -1.00 6.96
C ASN A 202 1.22 -1.00 6.90
N THR A 203 0.61 -0.07 6.16
CA THR A 203 -0.83 -0.09 5.88
C THR A 203 -1.22 -1.36 5.11
N MET A 204 -0.48 -1.68 4.05
CA MET A 204 -0.79 -2.86 3.23
C MET A 204 -0.48 -4.16 3.96
N SER A 205 0.61 -4.25 4.73
CA SER A 205 0.90 -5.45 5.52
C SER A 205 -0.18 -5.70 6.58
N SER A 206 -0.64 -4.65 7.27
CA SER A 206 -1.74 -4.75 8.25
C SER A 206 -3.06 -5.14 7.59
N ALA A 207 -3.38 -4.55 6.43
CA ALA A 207 -4.55 -4.94 5.65
C ALA A 207 -4.50 -6.42 5.24
N ILE A 208 -3.35 -6.92 4.79
CA ILE A 208 -3.16 -8.31 4.37
C ILE A 208 -3.29 -9.29 5.54
N GLU A 209 -2.85 -8.90 6.74
CA GLU A 209 -3.08 -9.69 7.95
C GLU A 209 -4.57 -9.75 8.30
N ALA A 210 -5.30 -8.63 8.20
CA ALA A 210 -6.75 -8.60 8.42
C ALA A 210 -7.55 -9.31 7.33
N LEU A 211 -7.05 -9.33 6.06
CA LEU A 211 -7.58 -10.17 4.98
C LEU A 211 -7.39 -11.66 5.25
N GLY A 212 -6.55 -12.04 6.21
CA GLY A 212 -6.23 -13.43 6.52
C GLY A 212 -5.16 -14.07 5.64
N MET A 213 -4.39 -13.29 4.86
CA MET A 213 -3.42 -13.80 3.87
C MET A 213 -1.97 -13.86 4.37
N SER A 214 -1.71 -13.48 5.63
CA SER A 214 -0.44 -13.68 6.33
C SER A 214 -0.66 -14.30 7.71
N LEU A 215 0.41 -14.83 8.30
CA LEU A 215 0.33 -15.31 9.69
C LEU A 215 0.11 -14.15 10.66
N PRO A 216 -0.57 -14.38 11.79
CA PRO A 216 -0.66 -13.38 12.85
C PRO A 216 0.72 -12.86 13.28
N TYR A 217 0.80 -11.56 13.53
CA TYR A 217 2.02 -10.76 13.81
C TYR A 217 2.93 -10.48 12.61
N SER A 218 2.67 -11.04 11.42
CA SER A 218 3.53 -10.82 10.25
C SER A 218 3.71 -9.34 9.92
N SER A 219 2.64 -8.55 10.03
CA SER A 219 2.62 -7.12 9.72
C SER A 219 3.31 -6.24 10.76
N SER A 220 3.42 -6.69 12.00
CA SER A 220 4.00 -5.91 13.11
C SER A 220 5.34 -6.42 13.62
N ASN A 221 5.78 -7.63 13.25
CA ASN A 221 7.12 -8.11 13.58
C ASN A 221 8.18 -7.20 12.94
N PRO A 222 9.18 -6.71 13.70
CA PRO A 222 10.31 -5.97 13.15
C PRO A 222 11.06 -6.78 12.10
N ALA A 223 11.66 -6.10 11.13
CA ALA A 223 12.42 -6.74 10.05
C ALA A 223 13.62 -7.56 10.54
N VAL A 224 14.22 -7.12 11.64
CA VAL A 224 15.39 -7.76 12.26
C VAL A 224 14.99 -8.24 13.65
N GLY A 225 15.24 -9.53 13.92
CA GLY A 225 14.98 -10.09 15.24
C GLY A 225 14.50 -11.54 15.21
N PRO A 226 14.40 -12.17 16.39
CA PRO A 226 14.03 -13.58 16.51
C PRO A 226 12.59 -13.86 16.06
N ASP A 227 11.67 -12.92 16.24
CA ASP A 227 10.25 -13.11 15.92
C ASP A 227 10.02 -13.28 14.42
N LYS A 228 10.72 -12.48 13.58
CA LYS A 228 10.66 -12.60 12.12
C LYS A 228 11.26 -13.92 11.64
N THR A 229 12.39 -14.34 12.21
CA THR A 229 13.02 -15.63 11.88
C THR A 229 12.11 -16.81 12.30
N ALA A 230 11.50 -16.73 13.48
CA ALA A 230 10.56 -17.74 13.97
C ALA A 230 9.29 -17.81 13.12
N GLU A 231 8.79 -16.67 12.63
CA GLU A 231 7.68 -16.61 11.67
C GLU A 231 8.05 -17.38 10.40
N CYS A 232 9.19 -17.07 9.78
CA CYS A 232 9.67 -17.74 8.57
C CYS A 232 9.75 -19.27 8.74
N ALA A 233 10.18 -19.75 9.90
CA ALA A 233 10.25 -21.19 10.19
C ALA A 233 8.85 -21.85 10.27
N ARG A 234 7.81 -21.12 10.71
CA ARG A 234 6.44 -21.64 10.83
C ARG A 234 5.68 -21.69 9.50
N VAL A 235 6.11 -20.92 8.52
CA VAL A 235 5.42 -20.77 7.22
C VAL A 235 5.28 -22.09 6.48
N GLY A 236 6.28 -22.99 6.55
CA GLY A 236 6.23 -24.30 5.92
C GLY A 236 5.07 -25.17 6.44
N LYS A 237 4.85 -25.18 7.75
CA LYS A 237 3.71 -25.91 8.35
C LYS A 237 2.37 -25.29 7.94
N ALA A 238 2.31 -23.96 7.83
CA ALA A 238 1.10 -23.27 7.41
C ALA A 238 0.76 -23.61 5.95
N VAL A 239 1.71 -23.50 5.00
CA VAL A 239 1.45 -23.84 3.59
C VAL A 239 1.10 -25.32 3.42
N ARG A 240 1.72 -26.24 4.19
CA ARG A 240 1.33 -27.65 4.19
C ARG A 240 -0.14 -27.83 4.58
N LYS A 241 -0.57 -27.18 5.66
CA LYS A 241 -1.98 -27.20 6.10
C LYS A 241 -2.93 -26.65 5.01
N LEU A 242 -2.54 -25.57 4.33
CA LEU A 242 -3.32 -25.04 3.21
C LEU A 242 -3.45 -26.04 2.07
N LEU A 243 -2.37 -26.77 1.73
CA LEU A 243 -2.39 -27.83 0.71
C LEU A 243 -3.28 -29.00 1.15
N GLU A 244 -3.22 -29.41 2.42
CA GLU A 244 -4.05 -30.48 2.98
C GLU A 244 -5.54 -30.12 2.98
N LEU A 245 -5.88 -28.85 3.30
CA LEU A 245 -7.25 -28.36 3.29
C LEU A 245 -7.75 -27.97 1.90
N ASP A 246 -6.87 -27.87 0.90
CA ASP A 246 -7.11 -27.24 -0.41
C ASP A 246 -7.63 -25.79 -0.27
N LEU A 247 -7.17 -25.10 0.77
CA LEU A 247 -7.60 -23.74 1.08
C LEU A 247 -6.83 -22.73 0.24
N LYS A 248 -7.54 -21.94 -0.55
CA LYS A 248 -7.01 -21.06 -1.59
C LYS A 248 -7.36 -19.59 -1.30
N PRO A 249 -6.67 -18.63 -1.94
CA PRO A 249 -6.95 -17.21 -1.76
C PRO A 249 -8.44 -16.84 -1.93
N ARG A 250 -9.14 -17.40 -2.91
CA ARG A 250 -10.58 -17.08 -3.14
C ARG A 250 -11.52 -17.69 -2.10
N ASP A 251 -11.05 -18.61 -1.27
CA ASP A 251 -11.79 -19.15 -0.12
C ASP A 251 -11.62 -18.25 1.13
N ILE A 252 -10.60 -17.38 1.13
CA ILE A 252 -10.24 -16.46 2.22
C ILE A 252 -10.67 -15.04 1.87
N LEU A 253 -10.43 -14.62 0.62
CA LEU A 253 -10.71 -13.27 0.12
C LEU A 253 -12.15 -13.18 -0.37
N PHE A 254 -13.02 -12.59 0.43
CA PHE A 254 -14.41 -12.30 0.11
C PHE A 254 -14.84 -10.97 0.77
N LYS A 255 -16.01 -10.43 0.47
CA LYS A 255 -16.41 -9.06 0.85
C LYS A 255 -16.12 -8.72 2.32
N LYS A 256 -16.48 -9.60 3.28
CA LYS A 256 -16.23 -9.37 4.72
C LYS A 256 -14.75 -9.26 5.08
N SER A 257 -13.87 -10.03 4.42
CA SER A 257 -12.43 -9.93 4.70
C SER A 257 -11.87 -8.59 4.23
N PHE A 258 -12.36 -8.03 3.11
CA PHE A 258 -12.02 -6.67 2.68
C PHE A 258 -12.57 -5.62 3.65
N GLU A 259 -13.78 -5.79 4.17
CA GLU A 259 -14.34 -4.91 5.21
C GLU A 259 -13.46 -4.91 6.47
N ASN A 260 -12.98 -6.07 6.91
CA ASN A 260 -12.02 -6.16 8.02
C ASN A 260 -10.73 -5.37 7.73
N ALA A 261 -10.17 -5.53 6.54
CA ALA A 261 -8.96 -4.82 6.15
C ALA A 261 -9.18 -3.30 6.12
N ILE A 262 -10.28 -2.83 5.53
CA ILE A 262 -10.62 -1.40 5.47
C ILE A 262 -10.82 -0.82 6.86
N ARG A 263 -11.58 -1.48 7.74
CA ARG A 263 -11.77 -1.03 9.12
C ARG A 263 -10.46 -0.97 9.89
N LEU A 264 -9.59 -1.98 9.76
CA LEU A 264 -8.30 -1.96 10.44
C LEU A 264 -7.41 -0.81 9.98
N ILE A 265 -7.29 -0.56 8.67
CA ILE A 265 -6.49 0.58 8.19
C ILE A 265 -7.06 1.93 8.60
N ILE A 266 -8.38 2.05 8.75
CA ILE A 266 -9.02 3.26 9.28
C ILE A 266 -8.67 3.44 10.75
N VAL A 267 -8.82 2.41 11.57
CA VAL A 267 -8.46 2.43 13.01
C VAL A 267 -7.01 2.83 13.20
N LEU A 268 -6.11 2.31 12.35
CA LEU A 268 -4.66 2.56 12.43
C LEU A 268 -4.19 3.88 11.81
N GLY A 269 -5.05 4.61 11.08
CA GLY A 269 -4.66 5.85 10.41
C GLY A 269 -3.82 5.64 9.15
N GLY A 270 -4.14 4.60 8.38
CA GLY A 270 -3.38 4.15 7.21
C GLY A 270 -3.34 5.11 6.03
N SER A 271 -2.61 4.72 5.00
CA SER A 271 -2.39 5.48 3.77
C SER A 271 -3.58 5.44 2.82
N THR A 272 -3.86 6.55 2.14
CA THR A 272 -4.84 6.64 1.03
C THR A 272 -4.55 5.69 -0.12
N ASN A 273 -3.27 5.33 -0.34
CA ASN A 273 -2.87 4.38 -1.38
C ASN A 273 -3.52 3.00 -1.22
N ALA A 274 -3.88 2.62 0.01
CA ALA A 274 -4.54 1.35 0.27
C ALA A 274 -5.91 1.22 -0.43
N VAL A 275 -6.61 2.33 -0.65
CA VAL A 275 -7.89 2.34 -1.38
C VAL A 275 -7.70 1.72 -2.76
N MET A 276 -6.80 2.28 -3.55
CA MET A 276 -6.48 1.80 -4.90
C MET A 276 -5.95 0.35 -4.88
N HIS A 277 -5.09 0.02 -3.91
CA HIS A 277 -4.50 -1.33 -3.85
C HIS A 277 -5.52 -2.39 -3.45
N LEU A 278 -6.42 -2.12 -2.49
CA LEU A 278 -7.46 -3.07 -2.10
C LEU A 278 -8.49 -3.28 -3.22
N ILE A 279 -8.83 -2.24 -3.99
CA ILE A 279 -9.67 -2.36 -5.19
C ILE A 279 -9.00 -3.28 -6.23
N ALA A 280 -7.70 -3.09 -6.50
CA ALA A 280 -6.95 -3.95 -7.43
C ALA A 280 -6.90 -5.42 -6.97
N ILE A 281 -6.67 -5.65 -5.69
CA ILE A 281 -6.67 -7.00 -5.09
C ILE A 281 -8.06 -7.64 -5.18
N ALA A 282 -9.13 -6.90 -4.83
CA ALA A 282 -10.50 -7.38 -4.92
C ALA A 282 -10.85 -7.78 -6.36
N LYS A 283 -10.48 -6.96 -7.34
CA LYS A 283 -10.66 -7.25 -8.77
C LYS A 283 -9.94 -8.53 -9.20
N SER A 284 -8.73 -8.80 -8.70
CA SER A 284 -7.95 -10.02 -9.01
C SER A 284 -8.61 -11.32 -8.54
N VAL A 285 -9.56 -11.24 -7.60
CA VAL A 285 -10.35 -12.38 -7.10
C VAL A 285 -11.82 -12.32 -7.51
N GLY A 286 -12.20 -11.35 -8.34
CA GLY A 286 -13.57 -11.21 -8.86
C GLY A 286 -14.56 -10.60 -7.87
N ILE A 287 -14.08 -9.82 -6.89
CA ILE A 287 -14.91 -9.12 -5.91
C ILE A 287 -15.07 -7.67 -6.31
N GLU A 288 -16.31 -7.19 -6.33
CA GLU A 288 -16.61 -5.78 -6.50
C GLU A 288 -16.34 -5.03 -5.19
N LEU A 289 -15.40 -4.09 -5.26
CA LEU A 289 -15.05 -3.16 -4.18
C LEU A 289 -14.97 -1.74 -4.75
N THR A 290 -15.79 -0.85 -4.25
CA THR A 290 -15.98 0.51 -4.77
C THR A 290 -15.55 1.57 -3.76
N LEU A 291 -15.34 2.81 -4.21
CA LEU A 291 -15.10 3.94 -3.31
C LEU A 291 -16.26 4.16 -2.32
N ARG A 292 -17.49 3.82 -2.69
CA ARG A 292 -18.65 3.92 -1.79
C ARG A 292 -18.56 2.93 -0.62
N ASP A 293 -18.06 1.72 -0.85
CA ASP A 293 -17.80 0.76 0.24
C ASP A 293 -16.82 1.32 1.27
N PHE A 294 -15.75 2.00 0.79
CA PHE A 294 -14.80 2.65 1.69
C PHE A 294 -15.45 3.78 2.49
N GLN A 295 -16.30 4.60 1.86
CA GLN A 295 -16.99 5.69 2.55
C GLN A 295 -17.93 5.15 3.63
N GLU A 296 -18.76 4.16 3.30
CA GLU A 296 -19.67 3.57 4.27
C GLU A 296 -18.98 2.99 5.51
N LEU A 297 -17.81 2.38 5.32
CA LEU A 297 -17.00 1.86 6.42
C LEU A 297 -16.31 2.98 7.18
N SER A 298 -15.86 4.03 6.48
CA SER A 298 -15.24 5.21 7.09
C SER A 298 -16.20 5.96 8.00
N ASP A 299 -17.46 6.09 7.60
CA ASP A 299 -18.48 6.77 8.40
C ASP A 299 -18.77 6.07 9.74
N ARG A 300 -18.49 4.76 9.82
CA ARG A 300 -18.82 3.91 10.97
C ARG A 300 -17.60 3.41 11.75
N THR A 301 -16.39 3.77 11.32
CA THR A 301 -15.15 3.28 11.94
C THR A 301 -14.32 4.47 12.43
N PRO A 302 -14.09 4.63 13.74
CA PRO A 302 -13.31 5.74 14.26
C PRO A 302 -11.82 5.58 13.95
N LEU A 303 -11.11 6.72 13.87
CA LEU A 303 -9.65 6.76 13.92
C LEU A 303 -9.21 6.70 15.39
N LEU A 304 -8.46 5.65 15.75
CA LEU A 304 -8.07 5.42 17.15
C LEU A 304 -6.57 5.45 17.40
N ALA A 305 -5.75 4.98 16.45
CA ALA A 305 -4.31 4.84 16.68
C ALA A 305 -3.55 6.15 16.45
N ASP A 306 -2.70 6.52 17.42
CA ASP A 306 -1.83 7.70 17.36
C ASP A 306 -0.50 7.39 16.68
N LEU A 307 -0.58 6.70 15.54
CA LEU A 307 0.59 6.28 14.73
C LEU A 307 1.01 7.38 13.74
N LYS A 308 2.32 7.51 13.51
CA LYS A 308 2.84 8.35 12.43
C LYS A 308 2.31 7.90 11.06
N PRO A 309 1.99 8.82 10.13
CA PRO A 309 2.39 10.25 10.11
C PRO A 309 1.49 11.17 10.94
N SER A 310 0.25 10.82 11.21
CA SER A 310 -0.72 11.71 11.86
C SER A 310 -0.55 11.80 13.38
N GLY A 311 0.09 10.79 13.97
CA GLY A 311 0.35 10.66 15.40
C GLY A 311 1.84 10.67 15.77
N GLN A 312 2.15 10.07 16.94
CA GLN A 312 3.48 10.14 17.55
C GLN A 312 4.25 8.81 17.47
N TYR A 313 3.55 7.67 17.50
CA TYR A 313 4.12 6.34 17.64
C TYR A 313 4.53 5.72 16.31
N LEU A 314 5.45 4.75 16.35
CA LEU A 314 5.93 3.97 15.21
C LEU A 314 5.45 2.51 15.31
N MET A 315 5.73 1.72 14.28
CA MET A 315 5.38 0.29 14.26
C MET A 315 6.11 -0.53 15.31
N GLU A 316 7.33 -0.12 15.71
CA GLU A 316 8.04 -0.76 16.81
C GLU A 316 7.28 -0.59 18.13
N ASP A 317 6.71 0.60 18.38
CA ASP A 317 5.90 0.86 19.57
C ASP A 317 4.59 0.02 19.54
N LEU A 318 4.01 -0.17 18.34
CA LEU A 318 2.85 -1.05 18.16
C LEU A 318 3.21 -2.52 18.42
N HIS A 319 4.36 -2.99 17.91
CA HIS A 319 4.84 -4.34 18.18
C HIS A 319 4.98 -4.62 19.69
N GLU A 320 5.63 -3.70 20.41
CA GLU A 320 5.81 -3.78 21.87
C GLU A 320 4.47 -3.76 22.63
N ALA A 321 3.45 -3.07 22.08
CA ALA A 321 2.11 -3.01 22.66
C ALA A 321 1.22 -4.24 22.33
N GLY A 322 1.76 -5.26 21.66
CA GLY A 322 1.05 -6.51 21.32
C GLY A 322 0.78 -6.68 19.82
N GLY A 323 1.25 -5.76 18.98
CA GLY A 323 1.17 -5.85 17.53
C GLY A 323 -0.22 -5.63 16.94
N VAL A 324 -0.33 -5.86 15.64
CA VAL A 324 -1.62 -5.78 14.91
C VAL A 324 -2.65 -6.77 15.46
N PRO A 325 -2.32 -8.01 15.86
CA PRO A 325 -3.30 -8.91 16.47
C PRO A 325 -3.95 -8.36 17.74
N ALA A 326 -3.23 -7.60 18.58
CA ALA A 326 -3.81 -6.99 19.78
C ALA A 326 -4.82 -5.87 19.44
N VAL A 327 -4.58 -5.12 18.34
CA VAL A 327 -5.56 -4.16 17.81
C VAL A 327 -6.77 -4.88 17.22
N MET A 328 -6.53 -5.94 16.42
CA MET A 328 -7.62 -6.77 15.87
C MET A 328 -8.46 -7.42 16.98
N LYS A 329 -7.85 -7.86 18.07
CA LYS A 329 -8.57 -8.38 19.23
C LYS A 329 -9.45 -7.31 19.88
N PHE A 330 -8.91 -6.09 20.08
CA PHE A 330 -9.72 -4.96 20.55
C PHE A 330 -10.90 -4.68 19.61
N MET A 331 -10.67 -4.68 18.30
CA MET A 331 -11.73 -4.46 17.32
C MET A 331 -12.79 -5.58 17.34
N LEU A 332 -12.35 -6.84 17.46
CA LEU A 332 -13.26 -7.99 17.54
C LEU A 332 -14.14 -7.93 18.80
N ASP A 333 -13.55 -7.59 19.94
CA ASP A 333 -14.26 -7.47 21.22
C ASP A 333 -15.28 -6.30 21.25
N ASN A 334 -15.19 -5.39 20.27
CA ASN A 334 -16.09 -4.25 20.10
C ASN A 334 -16.94 -4.33 18.81
N ASP A 335 -17.15 -5.52 18.26
CA ASP A 335 -17.98 -5.78 17.09
C ASP A 335 -17.54 -5.03 15.81
N MET A 336 -16.26 -4.67 15.72
CA MET A 336 -15.68 -3.94 14.59
C MET A 336 -15.04 -4.86 13.53
N LEU A 337 -14.96 -6.16 13.75
CA LEU A 337 -14.43 -7.15 12.82
C LEU A 337 -15.37 -8.34 12.64
N HIS A 338 -15.38 -8.89 11.44
CA HIS A 338 -15.99 -10.19 11.14
C HIS A 338 -15.04 -11.31 11.58
N GLY A 339 -15.30 -11.90 12.75
CA GLY A 339 -14.46 -12.94 13.33
C GLY A 339 -14.55 -14.30 12.61
N ASP A 340 -15.59 -14.52 11.81
CA ASP A 340 -15.87 -15.74 11.05
C ASP A 340 -15.04 -15.89 9.76
N CYS A 341 -14.26 -14.87 9.39
CA CYS A 341 -13.40 -14.90 8.21
C CYS A 341 -12.26 -15.91 8.38
N MET A 342 -12.13 -16.83 7.40
CA MET A 342 -11.05 -17.83 7.34
C MET A 342 -9.70 -17.16 7.04
N THR A 343 -8.61 -17.77 7.50
CA THR A 343 -7.25 -17.27 7.29
C THR A 343 -6.30 -18.38 6.81
N VAL A 344 -5.10 -17.99 6.40
CA VAL A 344 -4.02 -18.92 6.00
C VAL A 344 -3.51 -19.86 7.10
N THR A 345 -3.95 -19.67 8.34
CA THR A 345 -3.68 -20.63 9.43
C THR A 345 -4.60 -21.87 9.36
N GLY A 346 -5.65 -21.82 8.51
CA GLY A 346 -6.74 -22.79 8.50
C GLY A 346 -7.66 -22.67 9.71
N HIS A 347 -7.68 -21.51 10.35
CA HIS A 347 -8.55 -21.08 11.42
C HIS A 347 -9.17 -19.73 11.07
N THR A 348 -10.29 -19.40 11.70
CA THR A 348 -10.93 -18.09 11.56
C THR A 348 -10.13 -17.00 12.29
N ILE A 349 -10.44 -15.73 12.00
CA ILE A 349 -9.87 -14.59 12.72
C ILE A 349 -10.17 -14.71 14.22
N ALA A 350 -11.41 -15.02 14.62
CA ALA A 350 -11.77 -15.18 16.03
C ALA A 350 -10.98 -16.29 16.73
N GLU A 351 -10.78 -17.44 16.06
CA GLU A 351 -9.98 -18.54 16.60
C GLU A 351 -8.49 -18.15 16.76
N ASN A 352 -7.92 -17.43 15.78
CA ASN A 352 -6.54 -16.94 15.87
C ASN A 352 -6.35 -15.91 17.00
N LEU A 353 -7.38 -15.13 17.30
CA LEU A 353 -7.34 -14.09 18.34
C LEU A 353 -7.80 -14.57 19.72
N ALA A 354 -8.24 -15.82 19.86
CA ALA A 354 -8.81 -16.34 21.12
C ALA A 354 -7.88 -16.19 22.34
N ASN A 355 -6.57 -16.33 22.15
CA ASN A 355 -5.56 -16.23 23.20
C ASN A 355 -4.69 -14.95 23.09
N VAL A 356 -5.10 -14.00 22.27
CA VAL A 356 -4.42 -12.71 22.13
C VAL A 356 -5.01 -11.73 23.13
N GLU A 357 -4.17 -11.04 23.88
CA GLU A 357 -4.61 -9.92 24.73
C GLU A 357 -4.89 -8.69 23.86
N ALA A 358 -6.02 -8.03 24.08
CA ALA A 358 -6.31 -6.76 23.42
C ALA A 358 -5.32 -5.68 23.87
N ILE A 359 -5.01 -4.76 22.94
CA ILE A 359 -4.14 -3.63 23.24
C ILE A 359 -4.73 -2.79 24.39
N LYS A 360 -3.90 -2.44 25.36
CA LYS A 360 -4.33 -1.73 26.57
C LYS A 360 -4.36 -0.22 26.32
N PRO A 361 -5.44 0.49 26.73
CA PRO A 361 -5.54 1.95 26.58
C PRO A 361 -4.40 2.73 27.26
N GLU A 362 -3.80 2.17 28.33
CA GLU A 362 -2.69 2.79 29.07
C GLU A 362 -1.44 3.01 28.19
N THR A 363 -1.31 2.28 27.09
CA THR A 363 -0.22 2.48 26.13
C THR A 363 -0.30 3.83 25.42
N LYS A 364 -1.46 4.50 25.44
CA LYS A 364 -1.79 5.73 24.69
C LYS A 364 -1.61 5.64 23.18
N LEU A 365 -1.21 4.50 22.67
CA LEU A 365 -1.04 4.25 21.24
C LEU A 365 -2.40 4.08 20.55
N LEU A 366 -3.35 3.41 21.22
CA LEU A 366 -4.72 3.26 20.76
C LEU A 366 -5.67 3.97 21.73
N ARG A 367 -6.46 4.91 21.22
CA ARG A 367 -7.52 5.59 21.99
C ARG A 367 -8.70 4.66 22.22
N SER A 368 -9.49 4.94 23.25
CA SER A 368 -10.76 4.24 23.50
C SER A 368 -11.84 4.70 22.52
N LEU A 369 -12.90 3.90 22.40
CA LEU A 369 -14.08 4.28 21.60
C LEU A 369 -14.84 5.49 22.15
N SER A 370 -14.70 5.76 23.46
CA SER A 370 -15.28 6.94 24.11
C SER A 370 -14.46 8.23 23.96
N ASP A 371 -13.20 8.12 23.50
CA ASP A 371 -12.28 9.24 23.28
C ASP A 371 -11.43 8.98 22.02
N PRO A 372 -12.04 8.88 20.84
CA PRO A 372 -11.32 8.63 19.60
C PRO A 372 -10.53 9.85 19.16
N ILE A 373 -9.52 9.67 18.30
CA ILE A 373 -8.84 10.79 17.61
C ILE A 373 -9.84 11.50 16.69
N LYS A 374 -10.68 10.71 15.98
CA LYS A 374 -11.80 11.20 15.18
C LYS A 374 -12.92 10.16 15.25
N GLU A 375 -14.17 10.60 15.40
CA GLU A 375 -15.35 9.72 15.53
C GLU A 375 -15.62 8.89 14.29
N THR A 376 -15.20 9.38 13.11
CA THR A 376 -15.28 8.70 11.83
C THR A 376 -13.88 8.46 11.26
N GLY A 377 -13.78 7.72 10.17
CA GLY A 377 -12.52 7.44 9.50
C GLY A 377 -11.83 8.71 8.95
N HIS A 378 -10.54 8.62 8.81
CA HIS A 378 -9.69 9.66 8.20
C HIS A 378 -9.66 9.57 6.67
N LEU A 379 -10.07 8.44 6.10
CA LEU A 379 -10.21 8.26 4.65
C LEU A 379 -11.61 8.73 4.24
N GLN A 380 -11.69 9.78 3.43
CA GLN A 380 -12.94 10.33 2.93
C GLN A 380 -12.98 10.26 1.41
N MET A 381 -14.06 9.70 0.87
CA MET A 381 -14.29 9.60 -0.56
C MET A 381 -15.16 10.77 -0.98
N LEU A 382 -14.61 11.69 -1.79
CA LEU A 382 -15.34 12.87 -2.23
C LEU A 382 -15.83 12.70 -3.67
N PHE A 383 -17.08 13.12 -3.91
CA PHE A 383 -17.73 13.06 -5.21
C PHE A 383 -18.24 14.44 -5.63
N GLY A 384 -18.52 14.63 -6.90
CA GLY A 384 -19.06 15.88 -7.41
C GLY A 384 -18.65 16.14 -8.85
N ASN A 385 -18.96 17.33 -9.36
CA ASN A 385 -18.65 17.68 -10.74
C ASN A 385 -17.14 17.77 -11.04
N LEU A 386 -16.30 17.87 -10.00
CA LEU A 386 -14.83 17.85 -10.13
C LEU A 386 -14.25 16.42 -10.04
N ALA A 387 -14.97 15.48 -9.44
CA ALA A 387 -14.59 14.08 -9.29
C ALA A 387 -15.82 13.17 -9.52
N GLU A 388 -16.23 13.02 -10.78
CA GLU A 388 -17.44 12.30 -11.17
C GLU A 388 -17.40 10.81 -10.76
N GLU A 389 -16.22 10.17 -10.83
CA GLU A 389 -15.98 8.79 -10.38
C GLU A 389 -15.45 8.72 -8.95
N GLY A 390 -15.18 9.89 -8.33
CA GLY A 390 -14.72 10.03 -6.96
C GLY A 390 -13.26 10.45 -6.83
N SER A 391 -12.87 10.70 -5.59
CA SER A 391 -11.52 11.06 -5.16
C SER A 391 -11.28 10.58 -3.73
N VAL A 392 -10.04 10.61 -3.26
CA VAL A 392 -9.65 10.15 -1.92
C VAL A 392 -8.97 11.27 -1.16
N ALA A 393 -9.56 11.66 -0.04
CA ALA A 393 -9.00 12.65 0.89
C ALA A 393 -8.52 11.98 2.18
N LYS A 394 -7.49 12.55 2.80
CA LYS A 394 -7.04 12.19 4.14
C LYS A 394 -7.39 13.32 5.11
N ILE A 395 -8.44 13.16 5.89
CA ILE A 395 -8.97 14.15 6.82
C ILE A 395 -8.89 13.61 8.25
N THR A 396 -7.88 14.01 8.98
CA THR A 396 -7.64 13.56 10.36
C THR A 396 -8.36 14.39 11.43
N GLY A 397 -9.04 15.45 11.01
CA GLY A 397 -9.70 16.43 11.88
C GLY A 397 -8.83 17.62 12.29
N LYS A 398 -7.52 17.57 12.02
CA LYS A 398 -6.57 18.67 12.33
C LYS A 398 -6.60 19.78 11.28
N GLU A 399 -7.03 19.45 10.07
CA GLU A 399 -7.08 20.29 8.87
C GLU A 399 -8.40 21.06 8.74
N GLY A 400 -9.43 20.64 9.49
CA GLY A 400 -10.82 21.01 9.27
C GLY A 400 -11.52 20.04 8.31
N GLU A 401 -12.83 20.24 8.12
CA GLU A 401 -13.67 19.37 7.28
C GLU A 401 -14.13 20.04 5.98
N ARG A 402 -13.97 21.36 5.87
CA ARG A 402 -14.37 22.15 4.70
C ARG A 402 -13.27 23.14 4.33
N PHE A 403 -13.00 23.24 3.02
CA PHE A 403 -12.14 24.24 2.44
C PHE A 403 -12.78 24.83 1.18
N GLU A 404 -12.74 26.17 1.04
CA GLU A 404 -13.20 26.87 -0.14
C GLU A 404 -12.15 27.90 -0.54
N GLY A 405 -11.80 27.95 -1.82
CA GLY A 405 -10.75 28.83 -2.27
C GLY A 405 -10.61 28.95 -3.77
N LYS A 406 -9.76 29.90 -4.18
CA LYS A 406 -9.43 30.13 -5.59
C LYS A 406 -8.38 29.11 -6.08
N ALA A 407 -8.64 28.52 -7.23
CA ALA A 407 -7.71 27.60 -7.87
C ALA A 407 -6.42 28.32 -8.30
N ILE A 408 -5.29 27.65 -8.09
CA ILE A 408 -4.01 27.91 -8.76
C ILE A 408 -3.53 26.62 -9.39
N VAL A 409 -3.39 26.59 -10.72
CA VAL A 409 -3.29 25.38 -11.52
C VAL A 409 -1.85 25.13 -11.98
N PHE A 410 -1.40 23.87 -11.86
CA PHE A 410 -0.11 23.39 -12.34
C PHE A 410 -0.28 22.08 -13.09
N ASP A 411 0.44 21.90 -14.21
CA ASP A 411 0.35 20.73 -15.08
C ASP A 411 1.33 19.59 -14.71
N ASP A 412 2.07 19.74 -13.62
CA ASP A 412 2.96 18.74 -13.03
C ASP A 412 3.44 19.14 -11.61
N GLU A 413 4.02 18.15 -10.89
CA GLU A 413 4.59 18.34 -9.54
C GLU A 413 5.69 19.40 -9.52
N PHE A 414 6.56 19.46 -10.53
CA PHE A 414 7.75 20.34 -10.53
C PHE A 414 7.37 21.80 -10.72
N SER A 415 6.39 22.08 -11.60
CA SER A 415 5.83 23.43 -11.77
C SER A 415 5.12 23.91 -10.50
N ALA A 416 4.38 23.02 -9.81
CA ALA A 416 3.77 23.34 -8.51
C ALA A 416 4.83 23.68 -7.45
N MET A 417 5.90 22.90 -7.35
CA MET A 417 7.02 23.17 -6.46
C MET A 417 7.66 24.54 -6.72
N THR A 418 7.82 24.90 -8.00
CA THR A 418 8.36 26.19 -8.41
C THR A 418 7.41 27.32 -7.99
N GLY A 419 6.10 27.15 -8.21
CA GLY A 419 5.07 28.11 -7.81
C GLY A 419 5.03 28.36 -6.28
N ILE A 420 5.14 27.29 -5.48
CA ILE A 420 5.19 27.40 -4.02
C ILE A 420 6.43 28.18 -3.58
N ARG A 421 7.61 27.82 -4.09
CA ARG A 421 8.90 28.47 -3.74
C ARG A 421 8.95 29.94 -4.10
N ASN A 422 8.38 30.31 -5.24
CA ASN A 422 8.38 31.68 -5.74
C ASN A 422 7.26 32.56 -5.11
N GLY A 423 6.47 32.00 -4.16
CA GLY A 423 5.41 32.74 -3.48
C GLY A 423 4.18 33.01 -4.35
N ALA A 424 3.99 32.30 -5.46
CA ALA A 424 2.76 32.35 -6.26
C ALA A 424 1.56 31.81 -5.49
N VAL A 425 1.78 30.74 -4.70
CA VAL A 425 0.76 30.17 -3.81
C VAL A 425 0.61 31.03 -2.57
N LYS A 426 -0.64 31.39 -2.24
CA LYS A 426 -1.00 32.23 -1.09
C LYS A 426 -2.10 31.58 -0.26
N ALA A 427 -2.27 32.05 0.97
CA ALA A 427 -3.39 31.64 1.81
C ALA A 427 -4.73 31.80 1.06
N GLY A 428 -5.63 30.83 1.20
CA GLY A 428 -6.93 30.79 0.51
C GLY A 428 -6.88 30.14 -0.88
N HIS A 429 -5.72 29.71 -1.38
CA HIS A 429 -5.67 29.00 -2.66
C HIS A 429 -5.99 27.51 -2.49
N VAL A 430 -6.65 26.95 -3.51
CA VAL A 430 -6.69 25.52 -3.80
C VAL A 430 -5.66 25.23 -4.89
N ILE A 431 -4.59 24.55 -4.54
CA ILE A 431 -3.54 24.14 -5.48
C ILE A 431 -4.07 22.96 -6.28
N VAL A 432 -4.09 23.06 -7.61
CA VAL A 432 -4.51 22.00 -8.52
C VAL A 432 -3.30 21.50 -9.27
N ILE A 433 -2.90 20.24 -9.01
CA ILE A 433 -1.84 19.56 -9.77
C ILE A 433 -2.51 18.50 -10.64
N ARG A 434 -2.44 18.65 -11.95
CA ARG A 434 -3.11 17.80 -12.92
C ARG A 434 -2.14 17.11 -13.88
N TYR A 435 -2.64 16.11 -14.61
CA TYR A 435 -1.84 15.24 -15.48
C TYR A 435 -0.78 14.42 -14.72
N GLU A 436 -1.07 14.10 -13.46
CA GLU A 436 -0.28 13.21 -12.61
C GLU A 436 -1.01 11.88 -12.32
N GLY A 437 -2.15 11.67 -12.99
CA GLY A 437 -2.91 10.41 -12.96
C GLY A 437 -2.22 9.25 -13.69
N PRO A 438 -2.81 8.05 -13.66
CA PRO A 438 -2.19 6.82 -14.15
C PRO A 438 -1.83 6.84 -15.64
N LYS A 439 -2.53 7.60 -16.48
CA LYS A 439 -2.22 7.79 -17.93
C LYS A 439 -1.41 9.04 -18.17
N GLY A 440 -1.74 10.15 -17.53
CA GLY A 440 -1.09 11.45 -17.71
C GLY A 440 0.36 11.46 -17.27
N ALA A 441 0.65 10.90 -16.10
CA ALA A 441 2.00 10.54 -15.65
C ALA A 441 2.04 9.03 -15.42
N PRO A 442 2.36 8.23 -16.45
CA PRO A 442 2.28 6.78 -16.36
C PRO A 442 2.98 6.24 -15.11
N GLY A 443 2.23 5.46 -14.32
CA GLY A 443 2.66 5.02 -13.00
C GLY A 443 2.20 5.89 -11.84
N MET A 444 1.46 7.00 -12.11
CA MET A 444 0.83 7.81 -11.07
C MET A 444 1.77 8.11 -9.90
N PRO A 445 2.84 8.93 -10.09
CA PRO A 445 3.91 9.11 -9.10
C PRO A 445 3.38 9.64 -7.77
N GLU A 446 3.93 9.12 -6.66
CA GLU A 446 3.61 9.65 -5.33
C GLU A 446 4.29 10.99 -5.10
N MET A 447 3.51 11.98 -4.71
CA MET A 447 3.99 13.31 -4.36
C MET A 447 4.11 13.46 -2.84
N LEU A 448 5.28 13.91 -2.37
CA LEU A 448 5.53 14.30 -0.99
C LEU A 448 6.12 15.71 -0.90
N LYS A 449 6.92 16.10 -1.88
CA LYS A 449 7.60 17.41 -1.89
C LYS A 449 6.63 18.61 -1.89
N PRO A 450 5.50 18.62 -2.65
CA PRO A 450 4.57 19.75 -2.61
C PRO A 450 3.98 19.97 -1.21
N THR A 451 3.52 18.90 -0.54
CA THR A 451 2.96 19.01 0.81
C THR A 451 4.01 19.43 1.84
N ALA A 452 5.23 18.92 1.75
CA ALA A 452 6.36 19.35 2.59
C ALA A 452 6.72 20.84 2.34
N ALA A 453 6.70 21.30 1.08
CA ALA A 453 6.97 22.69 0.74
C ALA A 453 5.87 23.64 1.25
N ILE A 454 4.60 23.24 1.17
CA ILE A 454 3.47 23.99 1.73
C ILE A 454 3.63 24.14 3.25
N MET A 455 3.99 23.06 3.95
CA MET A 455 4.24 23.10 5.39
C MET A 455 5.43 23.99 5.73
N GLY A 456 6.53 23.88 4.99
CA GLY A 456 7.73 24.72 5.16
C GLY A 456 7.47 26.21 4.89
N ALA A 457 6.55 26.55 4.00
CA ALA A 457 6.12 27.92 3.72
C ALA A 457 5.11 28.47 4.76
N GLY A 458 4.74 27.67 5.79
CA GLY A 458 3.76 28.09 6.81
C GLY A 458 2.31 28.10 6.30
N LEU A 459 2.03 27.54 5.14
CA LEU A 459 0.72 27.56 4.49
C LEU A 459 -0.15 26.33 4.78
N GLY A 460 0.33 25.36 5.56
CA GLY A 460 -0.31 24.05 5.74
C GLY A 460 -1.74 24.04 6.27
N LYS A 461 -2.19 25.14 6.90
CA LYS A 461 -3.57 25.33 7.40
C LYS A 461 -4.41 26.28 6.55
N SER A 462 -3.82 26.93 5.56
CA SER A 462 -4.43 28.03 4.81
C SER A 462 -4.57 27.76 3.32
N VAL A 463 -4.15 26.59 2.86
CA VAL A 463 -4.33 26.12 1.48
C VAL A 463 -4.83 24.67 1.46
N ALA A 464 -5.53 24.31 0.39
CA ALA A 464 -5.81 22.92 0.05
C ALA A 464 -5.04 22.53 -1.20
N LEU A 465 -4.85 21.21 -1.41
CA LEU A 465 -4.19 20.69 -2.59
C LEU A 465 -5.01 19.52 -3.16
N ILE A 466 -5.33 19.59 -4.44
CA ILE A 466 -6.04 18.52 -5.17
C ILE A 466 -5.23 18.03 -6.37
N THR A 467 -5.36 16.75 -6.71
CA THR A 467 -4.66 16.15 -7.85
C THR A 467 -5.36 14.91 -8.38
N ASP A 468 -5.22 14.65 -9.67
CA ASP A 468 -5.53 13.35 -10.28
C ASP A 468 -4.44 12.29 -10.04
N GLY A 469 -3.28 12.72 -9.50
CA GLY A 469 -2.22 11.87 -8.99
C GLY A 469 -2.49 11.37 -7.56
N ARG A 470 -1.44 11.01 -6.84
CA ARG A 470 -1.53 10.52 -5.46
C ARG A 470 -0.46 11.14 -4.55
N PHE A 471 -0.74 11.10 -3.26
CA PHE A 471 0.19 11.56 -2.24
C PHE A 471 0.85 10.38 -1.52
N SER A 472 2.08 10.60 -1.07
CA SER A 472 2.75 9.68 -0.17
C SER A 472 1.97 9.54 1.15
N GLY A 473 2.03 8.36 1.77
CA GLY A 473 1.46 8.12 3.09
C GLY A 473 1.97 9.06 4.19
N GLY A 474 3.11 9.73 3.97
CA GLY A 474 3.68 10.75 4.87
C GLY A 474 3.18 12.18 4.65
N SER A 475 2.25 12.43 3.73
CA SER A 475 1.73 13.76 3.44
C SER A 475 0.84 14.31 4.54
N HIS A 476 0.89 15.64 4.74
CA HIS A 476 0.11 16.40 5.71
C HIS A 476 -0.65 17.55 5.05
N GLY A 477 -1.69 18.06 5.71
CA GLY A 477 -2.51 19.16 5.27
C GLY A 477 -3.81 18.70 4.60
N PHE A 478 -4.60 19.66 4.11
CA PHE A 478 -5.87 19.38 3.43
C PHE A 478 -5.60 18.91 2.00
N VAL A 479 -5.50 17.59 1.81
CA VAL A 479 -5.08 16.98 0.54
C VAL A 479 -6.11 16.00 0.00
N VAL A 480 -6.42 16.14 -1.30
CA VAL A 480 -7.34 15.26 -2.04
C VAL A 480 -6.60 14.74 -3.27
N GLY A 481 -6.41 13.45 -3.34
CA GLY A 481 -5.81 12.76 -4.48
C GLY A 481 -6.78 11.84 -5.20
N HIS A 482 -6.27 11.14 -6.21
CA HIS A 482 -7.05 10.18 -6.99
C HIS A 482 -8.32 10.78 -7.59
N VAL A 483 -8.29 12.07 -7.95
CA VAL A 483 -9.44 12.72 -8.61
C VAL A 483 -9.70 12.02 -9.94
N THR A 484 -10.89 11.45 -10.08
CA THR A 484 -11.27 10.67 -11.26
C THR A 484 -12.59 11.15 -11.87
N PRO A 485 -12.67 11.13 -13.22
CA PRO A 485 -11.63 10.79 -14.21
C PRO A 485 -10.41 11.71 -14.16
N GLU A 486 -9.21 11.16 -14.46
CA GLU A 486 -7.97 11.95 -14.52
C GLU A 486 -7.97 13.00 -15.64
N ALA A 487 -7.13 14.02 -15.54
CA ALA A 487 -7.02 15.09 -16.55
C ALA A 487 -6.69 14.55 -17.96
N GLN A 488 -5.78 13.57 -18.09
CA GLN A 488 -5.42 12.97 -19.37
C GLN A 488 -6.58 12.24 -20.04
N ALA A 489 -7.55 11.75 -19.27
CA ALA A 489 -8.77 11.12 -19.75
C ALA A 489 -9.92 12.14 -19.99
N GLY A 490 -9.69 13.44 -19.83
CA GLY A 490 -10.69 14.49 -20.00
C GLY A 490 -11.59 14.71 -18.77
N GLY A 491 -11.15 14.27 -17.60
CA GLY A 491 -11.84 14.56 -16.33
C GLY A 491 -11.94 16.07 -16.06
N ALA A 492 -12.89 16.48 -15.23
CA ALA A 492 -13.16 17.88 -14.96
C ALA A 492 -11.97 18.64 -14.38
N ILE A 493 -11.03 17.95 -13.71
CA ILE A 493 -9.79 18.54 -13.22
C ILE A 493 -8.94 19.16 -14.34
N ALA A 494 -9.01 18.62 -15.59
CA ALA A 494 -8.35 19.21 -16.76
C ALA A 494 -8.92 20.56 -17.16
N LEU A 495 -10.15 20.86 -16.75
CA LEU A 495 -10.92 22.04 -17.17
C LEU A 495 -10.76 23.21 -16.21
N VAL A 496 -10.17 22.98 -15.02
CA VAL A 496 -9.95 24.02 -14.00
C VAL A 496 -9.01 25.10 -14.54
N LYS A 497 -9.34 26.37 -14.28
CA LYS A 497 -8.53 27.53 -14.59
C LYS A 497 -8.12 28.27 -13.33
N ASP A 498 -7.02 29.03 -13.41
CA ASP A 498 -6.63 29.94 -12.32
C ASP A 498 -7.77 30.89 -11.98
N GLY A 499 -8.03 31.02 -10.67
CA GLY A 499 -9.07 31.88 -10.13
C GLY A 499 -10.47 31.27 -10.06
N ASP A 500 -10.69 30.05 -10.56
CA ASP A 500 -11.94 29.33 -10.35
C ASP A 500 -12.17 29.07 -8.86
N ASP A 501 -13.44 29.08 -8.41
CA ASP A 501 -13.79 28.70 -7.05
C ASP A 501 -13.91 27.18 -6.95
N ILE A 502 -13.21 26.60 -5.95
CA ILE A 502 -13.29 25.15 -5.63
C ILE A 502 -13.77 25.02 -4.19
N ILE A 503 -14.75 24.13 -4.00
CA ILE A 503 -15.32 23.80 -2.70
C ILE A 503 -15.00 22.33 -2.42
N ILE A 504 -14.39 22.06 -1.27
CA ILE A 504 -14.11 20.72 -0.75
C ILE A 504 -14.83 20.60 0.59
N ASP A 505 -15.78 19.69 0.68
CA ASP A 505 -16.56 19.44 1.89
C ASP A 505 -16.49 17.95 2.26
N ALA A 506 -15.64 17.64 3.25
CA ALA A 506 -15.44 16.28 3.70
C ALA A 506 -16.58 15.77 4.60
N LYS A 507 -17.42 16.67 5.13
CA LYS A 507 -18.58 16.31 5.92
C LYS A 507 -19.70 15.76 5.04
N ASP A 508 -19.93 16.43 3.90
CA ASP A 508 -20.97 16.05 2.93
C ASP A 508 -20.41 15.17 1.80
N ASN A 509 -19.10 14.85 1.85
CA ASN A 509 -18.39 14.04 0.84
C ASN A 509 -18.45 14.63 -0.58
N ILE A 510 -18.29 15.97 -0.68
CA ILE A 510 -18.44 16.71 -1.93
C ILE A 510 -17.14 17.42 -2.31
N ILE A 511 -16.84 17.41 -3.61
CA ILE A 511 -15.82 18.24 -4.23
C ILE A 511 -16.38 18.89 -5.50
N THR A 512 -16.36 20.23 -5.55
CA THR A 512 -17.07 21.00 -6.58
C THR A 512 -16.17 22.06 -7.20
N LEU A 513 -16.20 22.12 -8.52
CA LEU A 513 -15.78 23.27 -9.30
C LEU A 513 -17.00 24.19 -9.49
N ALA A 514 -16.98 25.38 -8.89
CA ALA A 514 -18.12 26.28 -8.83
C ALA A 514 -18.24 27.14 -10.11
N ILE A 515 -18.47 26.48 -11.23
CA ILE A 515 -18.81 27.10 -12.53
C ILE A 515 -20.16 26.55 -13.02
N SER A 516 -20.79 27.25 -13.97
CA SER A 516 -22.04 26.78 -14.54
C SER A 516 -21.85 25.52 -15.42
N ASP A 517 -22.90 24.72 -15.56
CA ASP A 517 -22.88 23.53 -16.44
C ASP A 517 -22.57 23.91 -17.88
N GLU A 518 -23.06 25.08 -18.33
CA GLU A 518 -22.79 25.59 -19.67
C GLU A 518 -21.30 25.92 -19.87
N GLU A 519 -20.67 26.56 -18.87
CA GLU A 519 -19.24 26.84 -18.91
C GLU A 519 -18.41 25.54 -18.85
N MET A 520 -18.80 24.58 -18.01
CA MET A 520 -18.18 23.27 -17.95
C MET A 520 -18.21 22.58 -19.32
N LYS A 521 -19.36 22.61 -19.98
CA LYS A 521 -19.54 22.03 -21.31
C LYS A 521 -18.66 22.72 -22.36
N GLN A 522 -18.65 24.07 -22.38
CA GLN A 522 -17.79 24.84 -23.30
C GLN A 522 -16.31 24.54 -23.10
N ARG A 523 -15.84 24.44 -21.85
CA ARG A 523 -14.46 24.10 -21.54
C ARG A 523 -14.14 22.67 -21.98
N ARG A 524 -15.07 21.73 -21.81
CA ARG A 524 -14.90 20.31 -22.25
C ARG A 524 -14.83 20.19 -23.77
N GLU A 525 -15.65 20.94 -24.51
CA GLU A 525 -15.62 20.98 -25.99
C GLU A 525 -14.31 21.60 -26.53
N ALA A 526 -13.75 22.55 -25.83
CA ALA A 526 -12.48 23.20 -26.20
C ALA A 526 -11.23 22.40 -25.80
N TRP A 527 -11.37 21.50 -24.83
CA TRP A 527 -10.24 20.73 -24.30
C TRP A 527 -9.75 19.68 -25.33
N LYS A 528 -8.43 19.52 -25.38
CA LYS A 528 -7.78 18.46 -26.17
C LYS A 528 -6.76 17.76 -25.31
N ALA A 529 -6.77 16.44 -25.34
CA ALA A 529 -5.78 15.64 -24.62
C ALA A 529 -4.36 16.02 -25.05
N PRO A 530 -3.47 16.37 -24.13
CA PRO A 530 -2.07 16.55 -24.44
C PRO A 530 -1.43 15.21 -24.86
N GLU A 531 -0.31 15.28 -25.56
CA GLU A 531 0.46 14.09 -25.90
C GLU A 531 0.98 13.40 -24.62
N LEU A 532 1.00 12.06 -24.65
CA LEU A 532 1.54 11.29 -23.54
C LEU A 532 3.02 11.63 -23.31
N LYS A 533 3.38 11.84 -22.06
CA LYS A 533 4.77 12.15 -21.62
C LYS A 533 5.76 11.01 -21.90
N VAL A 534 5.32 9.88 -22.47
CA VAL A 534 6.12 8.67 -22.72
C VAL A 534 5.91 8.12 -24.14
N THR A 535 7.00 7.74 -24.80
CA THR A 535 6.99 7.29 -26.20
C THR A 535 7.23 5.80 -26.38
N ALA A 536 7.84 5.11 -25.41
CA ALA A 536 8.22 3.71 -25.50
C ALA A 536 8.32 3.03 -24.12
N GLY A 537 8.62 1.74 -24.12
CA GLY A 537 8.95 0.96 -22.93
C GLY A 537 7.76 0.60 -22.05
N VAL A 538 8.06 0.22 -20.79
CA VAL A 538 7.07 -0.28 -19.83
C VAL A 538 6.04 0.80 -19.45
N LEU A 539 6.46 2.05 -19.32
CA LEU A 539 5.55 3.15 -18.99
C LEU A 539 4.53 3.39 -20.10
N LYS A 540 4.93 3.27 -21.39
CA LYS A 540 3.98 3.38 -22.49
C LYS A 540 3.01 2.20 -22.57
N LYS A 541 3.48 0.98 -22.27
CA LYS A 541 2.60 -0.20 -22.17
C LYS A 541 1.55 0.03 -21.10
N TYR A 542 1.99 0.45 -19.92
CA TYR A 542 1.11 0.75 -18.79
C TYR A 542 0.06 1.82 -19.13
N ALA A 543 0.48 2.98 -19.66
CA ALA A 543 -0.45 4.06 -20.01
C ALA A 543 -1.55 3.65 -21.00
N LYS A 544 -1.29 2.64 -21.85
CA LYS A 544 -2.27 2.15 -22.84
C LYS A 544 -3.35 1.25 -22.24
N THR A 545 -3.04 0.55 -21.17
CA THR A 545 -3.89 -0.52 -20.62
C THR A 545 -4.45 -0.20 -19.24
N VAL A 546 -3.83 0.75 -18.52
CA VAL A 546 -4.23 1.06 -17.14
C VAL A 546 -5.65 1.61 -17.05
N SER A 547 -6.40 1.09 -16.07
CA SER A 547 -7.72 1.60 -15.70
C SER A 547 -7.62 2.86 -14.83
N SER A 548 -8.77 3.48 -14.54
CA SER A 548 -8.91 4.61 -13.64
C SER A 548 -8.41 4.28 -12.23
N ALA A 549 -8.02 5.31 -11.46
CA ALA A 549 -7.66 5.13 -10.06
C ALA A 549 -8.85 4.66 -9.20
N SER A 550 -10.08 5.03 -9.56
CA SER A 550 -11.32 4.50 -8.95
C SER A 550 -11.51 3.00 -9.19
N GLU A 551 -10.84 2.42 -10.19
CA GLU A 551 -10.84 1.01 -10.53
C GLU A 551 -9.55 0.27 -10.13
N GLY A 552 -8.68 0.90 -9.35
CA GLY A 552 -7.46 0.31 -8.82
C GLY A 552 -6.21 0.42 -9.70
N CYS A 553 -6.24 1.15 -10.81
CA CYS A 553 -5.10 1.30 -11.74
C CYS A 553 -4.55 -0.06 -12.23
N VAL A 554 -5.39 -1.01 -12.58
CA VAL A 554 -4.98 -2.34 -13.08
C VAL A 554 -4.80 -2.35 -14.60
N THR A 555 -4.05 -3.31 -15.13
CA THR A 555 -3.73 -3.42 -16.56
C THR A 555 -4.33 -4.64 -17.25
N ASP A 556 -5.03 -5.49 -16.51
CA ASP A 556 -5.68 -6.74 -16.93
C ASP A 556 -7.22 -6.60 -16.95
N ASN A 557 -7.70 -5.56 -17.62
CA ASN A 557 -9.14 -5.25 -17.73
C ASN A 557 -9.85 -6.14 -18.75
#